data_838fa9727332d44196c5f723fd2a6495
#
_entry.id   838fa9727332d44196c5f723fd2a6495
#
_cell.length_a   1.000
_cell.length_b   1.000
_cell.length_c   1.000
_cell.angle_alpha   90.00
_cell.angle_beta   90.00
_cell.angle_gamma   90.00
#
_symmetry.space_group_name_H-M   'P 1'
#
loop_
_entity.id
_entity.type
_entity.pdbx_description
1 polymer ?
#
loop_
_entity_poly.entity_id
_entity_poly.type
_entity_poly.pdbx_seq_one_letter_code
_entity_poly.pdbx_strand_id
1 'polypeptide(L)'
;MIRKNLLAFIALMVSITSLSAYSSPDKIIPEPVEHSVSDGFYNLKGDGSDVKVYLSDAKFAAKVAGLPAFAQEEAYELIVGKKGVKIYAMTEEGAFRARQSLEMMRLIDRDIQYCTIFDYPRFQHRGIMLDESRSFKGKEFVKKQIDALALLRMNVMHLHLTDAAGWRLQIDAYPNLTDHVAWRVGETYHEWEGLGYPFTNAEDPDAYGGFYTKDDIREIVAYAAERHIDIIPEIEMPGHSMEVNRAYPEIACVGPDGRPRPFSWDLCVGNDGTFEFLETVLEEVIELFPYKYIHIGG
;
A
#
# COMPACT_ATOMS: atom_id res chain seq x y z
N MET A 1 -63.02 0.86 -0.82
CA MET A 1 -62.01 0.17 -1.60
C MET A 1 -60.61 0.79 -1.45
N ILE A 2 -60.46 2.11 -1.36
CA ILE A 2 -59.14 2.80 -1.29
C ILE A 2 -58.36 2.55 0.02
N ARG A 3 -59.02 2.43 1.19
CA ARG A 3 -58.36 2.19 2.49
C ARG A 3 -57.72 0.79 2.62
N LYS A 4 -58.25 -0.26 1.99
CA LYS A 4 -57.66 -1.61 2.05
C LYS A 4 -56.41 -1.73 1.18
N ASN A 5 -56.36 -1.00 0.05
CA ASN A 5 -55.19 -1.02 -0.83
C ASN A 5 -54.03 -0.19 -0.25
N LEU A 6 -54.32 0.86 0.53
CA LEU A 6 -53.28 1.68 1.19
C LEU A 6 -52.59 0.90 2.31
N LEU A 7 -53.34 0.11 3.11
CA LEU A 7 -52.76 -0.76 4.15
C LEU A 7 -51.92 -1.91 3.58
N ALA A 8 -52.33 -2.49 2.42
CA ALA A 8 -51.53 -3.50 1.74
C ALA A 8 -50.24 -2.93 1.14
N PHE A 9 -50.27 -1.67 0.65
CA PHE A 9 -49.10 -0.99 0.12
C PHE A 9 -48.14 -0.58 1.24
N ILE A 10 -48.65 -0.14 2.40
CA ILE A 10 -47.80 0.15 3.58
C ILE A 10 -47.21 -1.14 4.18
N ALA A 11 -47.97 -2.25 4.20
CA ALA A 11 -47.46 -3.55 4.64
C ALA A 11 -46.39 -4.10 3.67
N LEU A 12 -46.51 -3.85 2.36
CA LEU A 12 -45.49 -4.22 1.37
C LEU A 12 -44.23 -3.33 1.46
N MET A 13 -44.41 -2.03 1.76
CA MET A 13 -43.28 -1.12 1.98
C MET A 13 -42.54 -1.42 3.29
N VAL A 14 -43.25 -1.84 4.34
CA VAL A 14 -42.65 -2.22 5.63
C VAL A 14 -41.92 -3.57 5.52
N SER A 15 -42.37 -4.48 4.65
CA SER A 15 -41.65 -5.74 4.40
C SER A 15 -40.39 -5.57 3.50
N ILE A 16 -40.21 -4.45 2.83
CA ILE A 16 -39.00 -4.14 2.06
C ILE A 16 -37.95 -3.43 2.93
N THR A 17 -38.29 -2.91 4.10
CA THR A 17 -37.40 -2.16 4.99
C THR A 17 -36.70 -2.99 6.07
N SER A 18 -36.95 -4.30 6.14
CA SER A 18 -36.11 -5.20 6.97
C SER A 18 -35.15 -6.02 6.12
N LEU A 19 -34.39 -5.37 5.24
CA LEU A 19 -33.03 -5.88 4.94
C LEU A 19 -32.25 -5.70 6.24
N SER A 20 -32.28 -6.70 7.13
CA SER A 20 -31.36 -6.72 8.26
C SER A 20 -29.96 -6.68 7.65
N ALA A 21 -29.25 -5.60 7.91
CA ALA A 21 -27.86 -5.49 7.57
C ALA A 21 -27.14 -6.59 8.33
N TYR A 22 -26.72 -7.63 7.65
CA TYR A 22 -25.81 -8.65 8.18
C TYR A 22 -24.65 -8.79 7.22
N SER A 23 -23.53 -9.20 7.73
CA SER A 23 -22.35 -9.43 6.93
C SER A 23 -22.19 -10.90 6.59
N SER A 24 -21.76 -11.18 5.37
CA SER A 24 -21.52 -12.52 4.82
C SER A 24 -20.29 -12.53 3.91
N PRO A 25 -19.74 -13.72 3.58
CA PRO A 25 -18.51 -13.85 2.80
C PRO A 25 -18.56 -13.22 1.40
N ASP A 26 -19.73 -13.10 0.79
CA ASP A 26 -19.93 -12.45 -0.52
C ASP A 26 -19.64 -10.92 -0.50
N LYS A 27 -19.46 -10.35 0.68
CA LYS A 27 -19.07 -8.94 0.86
C LYS A 27 -17.54 -8.74 0.94
N ILE A 28 -16.78 -9.80 0.93
CA ILE A 28 -15.31 -9.72 1.01
C ILE A 28 -14.74 -9.40 -0.38
N ILE A 29 -13.85 -8.42 -0.44
CA ILE A 29 -13.17 -7.98 -1.67
C ILE A 29 -11.66 -8.15 -1.49
N PRO A 30 -10.96 -8.86 -2.39
CA PRO A 30 -11.46 -9.76 -3.44
C PRO A 30 -12.30 -10.91 -2.87
N GLU A 31 -13.19 -11.49 -3.69
CA GLU A 31 -13.99 -12.63 -3.27
C GLU A 31 -13.10 -13.83 -2.92
N PRO A 32 -13.36 -14.51 -1.78
CA PRO A 32 -12.63 -15.71 -1.39
C PRO A 32 -12.75 -16.85 -2.43
N VAL A 33 -11.73 -17.72 -2.46
CA VAL A 33 -11.71 -18.85 -3.41
C VAL A 33 -12.90 -19.78 -3.21
N GLU A 34 -13.23 -20.09 -1.96
CA GLU A 34 -14.39 -20.91 -1.60
C GLU A 34 -15.06 -20.35 -0.36
N HIS A 35 -16.37 -20.31 -0.36
CA HIS A 35 -17.13 -20.04 0.86
C HIS A 35 -18.48 -20.75 0.87
N SER A 36 -18.99 -20.95 2.07
CA SER A 36 -20.35 -21.46 2.30
C SER A 36 -20.97 -20.75 3.49
N VAL A 37 -22.28 -20.64 3.48
CA VAL A 37 -23.07 -20.04 4.55
C VAL A 37 -24.07 -21.01 5.12
N SER A 38 -24.49 -20.79 6.38
CA SER A 38 -25.56 -21.55 7.02
C SER A 38 -26.45 -20.61 7.86
N ASP A 39 -27.59 -21.12 8.31
CA ASP A 39 -28.56 -20.34 9.07
C ASP A 39 -27.99 -19.95 10.45
N GLY A 40 -28.17 -18.67 10.79
CA GLY A 40 -27.78 -18.08 12.06
C GLY A 40 -26.67 -17.04 11.90
N PHE A 41 -26.50 -16.28 12.96
CA PHE A 41 -25.55 -15.16 13.03
C PHE A 41 -24.75 -15.21 14.29
N TYR A 42 -23.53 -14.73 14.23
CA TYR A 42 -22.63 -14.51 15.36
C TYR A 42 -22.33 -13.04 15.50
N ASN A 43 -22.67 -12.47 16.68
CA ASN A 43 -22.30 -11.11 17.00
C ASN A 43 -20.85 -11.06 17.46
N LEU A 44 -19.96 -10.55 16.59
CA LEU A 44 -18.52 -10.54 16.81
C LEU A 44 -18.16 -9.57 17.95
N LYS A 45 -17.37 -10.02 18.92
CA LYS A 45 -16.85 -9.18 19.99
C LYS A 45 -15.75 -8.25 19.47
N GLY A 46 -15.81 -6.99 19.94
CA GLY A 46 -14.88 -5.95 19.49
C GLY A 46 -13.44 -6.13 19.95
N ASP A 47 -13.19 -6.96 20.98
CA ASP A 47 -11.87 -7.22 21.57
C ASP A 47 -11.16 -8.46 20.98
N GLY A 48 -11.80 -9.17 20.03
CA GLY A 48 -11.26 -10.37 19.40
C GLY A 48 -11.11 -11.58 20.32
N SER A 49 -11.63 -11.53 21.56
CA SER A 49 -11.53 -12.62 22.55
C SER A 49 -12.24 -13.90 22.15
N ASP A 50 -13.10 -13.82 21.15
CA ASP A 50 -13.88 -14.91 20.57
C ASP A 50 -13.26 -15.53 19.32
N VAL A 51 -12.08 -15.06 18.91
CA VAL A 51 -11.32 -15.59 17.77
C VAL A 51 -10.23 -16.54 18.27
N LYS A 52 -10.29 -17.81 17.82
CA LYS A 52 -9.27 -18.82 18.13
C LYS A 52 -8.47 -19.14 16.87
N VAL A 53 -7.15 -19.07 16.98
CA VAL A 53 -6.23 -19.38 15.89
C VAL A 53 -5.56 -20.73 16.13
N TYR A 54 -5.47 -21.54 15.09
CA TYR A 54 -4.81 -22.82 15.06
C TYR A 54 -3.78 -22.82 13.92
N LEU A 55 -2.52 -22.76 14.29
CA LEU A 55 -1.42 -22.80 13.32
C LEU A 55 -0.96 -24.23 13.07
N SER A 56 -0.59 -24.51 11.82
CA SER A 56 -0.01 -25.80 11.40
C SER A 56 -0.87 -27.03 11.78
N ASP A 57 -2.20 -26.87 11.77
CA ASP A 57 -3.11 -28.01 11.97
C ASP A 57 -2.92 -29.06 10.88
N ALA A 58 -2.83 -30.34 11.24
CA ALA A 58 -2.52 -31.42 10.31
C ALA A 58 -3.56 -31.59 9.19
N LYS A 59 -4.85 -31.33 9.48
CA LYS A 59 -5.90 -31.42 8.48
C LYS A 59 -5.84 -30.26 7.50
N PHE A 60 -5.57 -29.05 8.03
CA PHE A 60 -5.41 -27.89 7.21
C PHE A 60 -4.15 -28.00 6.35
N ALA A 61 -3.03 -28.48 6.89
CA ALA A 61 -1.80 -28.76 6.13
C ALA A 61 -2.06 -29.72 4.94
N ALA A 62 -2.82 -30.78 5.17
CA ALA A 62 -3.21 -31.70 4.08
C ALA A 62 -4.11 -31.02 3.03
N LYS A 63 -4.98 -30.09 3.44
CA LYS A 63 -5.86 -29.35 2.53
C LYS A 63 -5.09 -28.44 1.57
N VAL A 64 -4.01 -27.81 2.05
CA VAL A 64 -3.22 -26.84 1.28
C VAL A 64 -2.00 -27.44 0.55
N ALA A 65 -1.65 -28.71 0.81
CA ALA A 65 -0.43 -29.35 0.32
C ALA A 65 -0.24 -29.33 -1.21
N GLY A 66 -1.33 -29.19 -1.97
CA GLY A 66 -1.29 -29.10 -3.44
C GLY A 66 -1.13 -27.67 -3.99
N LEU A 67 -1.14 -26.64 -3.13
CA LEU A 67 -0.98 -25.25 -3.56
C LEU A 67 0.50 -24.91 -3.76
N PRO A 68 0.83 -23.87 -4.56
CA PRO A 68 2.16 -23.30 -4.60
C PRO A 68 2.63 -22.81 -3.21
N ALA A 69 3.93 -22.84 -2.93
CA ALA A 69 4.48 -22.51 -1.61
C ALA A 69 3.99 -21.17 -1.07
N PHE A 70 4.05 -20.10 -1.87
CA PHE A 70 3.56 -18.76 -1.47
C PHE A 70 2.07 -18.78 -1.11
N ALA A 71 1.27 -19.59 -1.78
CA ALA A 71 -0.15 -19.69 -1.49
C ALA A 71 -0.42 -20.53 -0.23
N GLN A 72 0.41 -21.53 0.08
CA GLN A 72 0.33 -22.29 1.35
C GLN A 72 0.62 -21.39 2.56
N GLU A 73 1.60 -20.51 2.46
CA GLU A 73 1.99 -19.59 3.53
C GLU A 73 0.86 -18.62 3.91
N GLU A 74 0.14 -18.10 2.94
CA GLU A 74 -0.93 -17.13 3.14
C GLU A 74 -2.34 -17.76 3.21
N ALA A 75 -2.47 -19.08 2.96
CA ALA A 75 -3.77 -19.77 2.99
C ALA A 75 -4.39 -19.79 4.39
N TYR A 76 -5.71 -19.71 4.42
CA TYR A 76 -6.46 -19.82 5.66
C TYR A 76 -7.84 -20.48 5.46
N GLU A 77 -8.36 -21.06 6.55
CA GLU A 77 -9.76 -21.40 6.70
C GLU A 77 -10.34 -20.62 7.88
N LEU A 78 -11.36 -19.82 7.61
CA LEU A 78 -12.07 -19.01 8.60
C LEU A 78 -13.46 -19.58 8.79
N ILE A 79 -13.80 -19.94 10.03
CA ILE A 79 -15.10 -20.50 10.41
C ILE A 79 -15.78 -19.60 11.41
N VAL A 80 -16.94 -19.05 11.05
CA VAL A 80 -17.82 -18.29 11.95
C VAL A 80 -19.00 -19.19 12.32
N GLY A 81 -19.16 -19.47 13.61
CA GLY A 81 -20.22 -20.35 14.09
C GLY A 81 -20.73 -19.95 15.47
N LYS A 82 -21.73 -20.68 15.98
CA LYS A 82 -22.42 -20.38 17.25
C LYS A 82 -21.48 -20.18 18.46
N LYS A 83 -20.30 -20.78 18.45
CA LYS A 83 -19.33 -20.76 19.58
C LYS A 83 -18.21 -19.73 19.39
N GLY A 84 -18.28 -18.87 18.37
CA GLY A 84 -17.24 -17.91 18.03
C GLY A 84 -16.58 -18.20 16.70
N VAL A 85 -15.41 -17.61 16.51
CA VAL A 85 -14.63 -17.67 15.28
C VAL A 85 -13.42 -18.59 15.44
N LYS A 86 -13.12 -19.38 14.40
CA LYS A 86 -11.91 -20.19 14.32
C LYS A 86 -11.17 -19.86 13.04
N ILE A 87 -9.86 -19.74 13.16
CA ILE A 87 -8.94 -19.55 12.03
C ILE A 87 -7.96 -20.71 12.01
N TYR A 88 -7.82 -21.37 10.89
CA TYR A 88 -6.77 -22.34 10.60
C TYR A 88 -5.86 -21.79 9.53
N ALA A 89 -4.55 -21.78 9.77
CA ALA A 89 -3.54 -21.29 8.86
C ALA A 89 -2.22 -22.06 9.03
N MET A 90 -1.33 -22.01 8.03
CA MET A 90 0.01 -22.59 8.16
C MET A 90 0.96 -21.65 8.91
N THR A 91 0.76 -20.34 8.76
CA THR A 91 1.64 -19.29 9.28
C THR A 91 0.85 -18.18 9.96
N GLU A 92 1.54 -17.31 10.68
CA GLU A 92 0.95 -16.08 11.23
C GLU A 92 0.46 -15.15 10.11
N GLU A 93 1.10 -15.14 8.93
CA GLU A 93 0.65 -14.35 7.79
C GLU A 93 -0.71 -14.84 7.29
N GLY A 94 -0.90 -16.15 7.10
CA GLY A 94 -2.20 -16.71 6.74
C GLY A 94 -3.29 -16.39 7.78
N ALA A 95 -2.95 -16.46 9.07
CA ALA A 95 -3.86 -16.06 10.14
C ALA A 95 -4.17 -14.56 10.10
N PHE A 96 -3.21 -13.72 9.75
CA PHE A 96 -3.41 -12.28 9.54
C PHE A 96 -4.38 -12.03 8.37
N ARG A 97 -4.20 -12.70 7.20
CA ARG A 97 -5.12 -12.58 6.05
C ARG A 97 -6.55 -12.97 6.42
N ALA A 98 -6.72 -14.02 7.22
CA ALA A 98 -8.03 -14.42 7.75
C ALA A 98 -8.66 -13.33 8.62
N ARG A 99 -7.87 -12.70 9.49
CA ARG A 99 -8.33 -11.58 10.33
C ARG A 99 -8.75 -10.37 9.49
N GLN A 100 -8.06 -10.07 8.38
CA GLN A 100 -8.46 -9.01 7.45
C GLN A 100 -9.80 -9.30 6.80
N SER A 101 -10.07 -10.55 6.41
CA SER A 101 -11.37 -10.95 5.88
C SER A 101 -12.48 -10.82 6.92
N LEU A 102 -12.22 -11.22 8.15
CA LEU A 102 -13.14 -11.05 9.28
C LEU A 102 -13.41 -9.56 9.57
N GLU A 103 -12.35 -8.73 9.53
CA GLU A 103 -12.45 -7.29 9.74
C GLU A 103 -13.28 -6.62 8.65
N MET A 104 -13.10 -7.01 7.40
CA MET A 104 -13.91 -6.49 6.28
C MET A 104 -15.39 -6.80 6.48
N MET A 105 -15.74 -8.02 6.91
CA MET A 105 -17.11 -8.35 7.28
C MET A 105 -17.60 -7.50 8.45
N ARG A 106 -16.79 -7.34 9.51
CA ARG A 106 -17.10 -6.55 10.70
C ARG A 106 -17.39 -5.06 10.40
N LEU A 107 -16.68 -4.49 9.42
CA LEU A 107 -16.90 -3.10 8.98
C LEU A 107 -18.27 -2.90 8.34
N ILE A 108 -18.88 -3.95 7.82
CA ILE A 108 -20.24 -3.91 7.26
C ILE A 108 -21.26 -4.08 8.36
N ASP A 109 -21.15 -5.14 9.17
CA ASP A 109 -21.98 -5.40 10.33
C ASP A 109 -21.26 -6.32 11.34
N ARG A 110 -21.58 -6.20 12.63
CA ARG A 110 -21.09 -7.10 13.68
C ARG A 110 -21.81 -8.44 13.70
N ASP A 111 -23.03 -8.51 13.16
CA ASP A 111 -23.78 -9.74 12.99
C ASP A 111 -23.32 -10.44 11.72
N ILE A 112 -22.35 -11.37 11.89
CA ILE A 112 -21.77 -12.12 10.79
C ILE A 112 -22.52 -13.43 10.63
N GLN A 113 -23.01 -13.70 9.43
CA GLN A 113 -23.66 -14.97 9.10
C GLN A 113 -22.71 -16.14 9.36
N TYR A 114 -23.24 -17.25 9.91
CA TYR A 114 -22.43 -18.45 10.05
C TYR A 114 -21.90 -18.88 8.69
N CYS A 115 -20.60 -19.05 8.62
CA CYS A 115 -19.93 -19.34 7.36
C CYS A 115 -18.63 -20.12 7.56
N THR A 116 -18.19 -20.75 6.48
CA THR A 116 -16.84 -21.24 6.31
C THR A 116 -16.25 -20.62 5.06
N ILE A 117 -15.06 -20.06 5.18
CA ILE A 117 -14.29 -19.45 4.09
C ILE A 117 -12.98 -20.20 3.98
N PHE A 118 -12.62 -20.62 2.77
CA PHE A 118 -11.28 -21.07 2.44
C PHE A 118 -10.71 -20.17 1.36
N ASP A 119 -9.56 -19.56 1.65
CA ASP A 119 -8.95 -18.61 0.74
C ASP A 119 -7.43 -18.72 0.75
N TYR A 120 -6.84 -18.33 -0.38
CA TYR A 120 -5.41 -18.22 -0.62
C TYR A 120 -5.15 -17.27 -1.78
N PRO A 121 -3.96 -16.66 -1.89
CA PRO A 121 -3.66 -15.73 -2.97
C PRO A 121 -3.53 -16.45 -4.31
N ARG A 122 -4.14 -15.88 -5.35
CA ARG A 122 -4.00 -16.34 -6.75
C ARG A 122 -2.70 -15.86 -7.39
N PHE A 123 -2.15 -14.75 -6.88
CA PHE A 123 -0.91 -14.12 -7.34
C PHE A 123 0.04 -13.91 -6.18
N GLN A 124 1.33 -14.19 -6.40
CA GLN A 124 2.37 -13.97 -5.41
C GLN A 124 2.60 -12.49 -5.12
N HIS A 125 2.52 -11.63 -6.15
CA HIS A 125 2.68 -10.18 -6.04
C HIS A 125 1.33 -9.49 -6.17
N ARG A 126 0.90 -8.76 -5.13
CA ARG A 126 -0.38 -8.05 -5.07
C ARG A 126 -0.14 -6.69 -4.42
N GLY A 127 -0.08 -5.64 -5.23
CA GLY A 127 0.29 -4.32 -4.72
C GLY A 127 -0.28 -3.17 -5.52
N ILE A 128 0.00 -1.98 -5.01
CA ILE A 128 -0.21 -0.71 -5.71
C ILE A 128 1.10 0.09 -5.70
N MET A 129 1.22 0.99 -6.65
CA MET A 129 2.23 2.04 -6.63
C MET A 129 1.61 3.33 -6.08
N LEU A 130 2.33 4.00 -5.18
CA LEU A 130 2.00 5.32 -4.66
C LEU A 130 3.05 6.32 -5.11
N ASP A 131 2.64 7.30 -5.89
CA ASP A 131 3.51 8.37 -6.40
C ASP A 131 3.59 9.53 -5.39
N GLU A 132 4.61 9.48 -4.57
CA GLU A 132 4.94 10.52 -3.61
C GLU A 132 5.80 11.65 -4.22
N SER A 133 6.48 11.37 -5.34
CA SER A 133 7.28 12.37 -6.01
C SER A 133 6.43 13.51 -6.57
N ARG A 134 5.43 13.17 -7.41
CA ARG A 134 4.55 14.17 -8.00
C ARG A 134 3.57 14.75 -6.99
N SER A 135 3.21 14.00 -5.94
CA SER A 135 2.21 14.43 -4.96
C SER A 135 2.53 13.94 -3.55
N PHE A 136 3.43 14.65 -2.87
CA PHE A 136 3.85 14.30 -1.51
C PHE A 136 2.71 14.41 -0.50
N LYS A 137 2.48 13.34 0.28
CA LYS A 137 1.39 13.24 1.25
C LYS A 137 1.85 12.98 2.69
N GLY A 138 3.11 12.57 2.86
CA GLY A 138 3.72 12.29 4.15
C GLY A 138 3.34 10.93 4.76
N LYS A 139 4.07 10.54 5.81
CA LYS A 139 4.06 9.17 6.36
C LYS A 139 2.71 8.70 6.88
N GLU A 140 1.89 9.57 7.45
CA GLU A 140 0.59 9.18 7.97
C GLU A 140 -0.40 8.80 6.86
N PHE A 141 -0.27 9.39 5.68
CA PHE A 141 -1.02 8.98 4.51
C PHE A 141 -0.54 7.62 3.99
N VAL A 142 0.78 7.40 3.91
CA VAL A 142 1.37 6.12 3.53
C VAL A 142 0.88 4.99 4.45
N LYS A 143 0.89 5.19 5.77
CA LYS A 143 0.36 4.22 6.73
C LYS A 143 -1.12 3.88 6.50
N LYS A 144 -1.95 4.88 6.18
CA LYS A 144 -3.35 4.64 5.82
C LYS A 144 -3.50 3.80 4.55
N GLN A 145 -2.62 3.99 3.56
CA GLN A 145 -2.60 3.15 2.36
C GLN A 145 -2.17 1.72 2.69
N ILE A 146 -1.18 1.56 3.58
CA ILE A 146 -0.76 0.24 4.08
C ILE A 146 -1.93 -0.48 4.78
N ASP A 147 -2.70 0.22 5.63
CA ASP A 147 -3.90 -0.36 6.26
C ASP A 147 -4.95 -0.80 5.23
N ALA A 148 -5.18 0.00 4.20
CA ALA A 148 -6.10 -0.34 3.12
C ALA A 148 -5.62 -1.56 2.31
N LEU A 149 -4.32 -1.63 2.01
CA LEU A 149 -3.70 -2.79 1.35
C LEU A 149 -3.84 -4.06 2.20
N ALA A 150 -3.58 -3.97 3.51
CA ALA A 150 -3.75 -5.06 4.45
C ALA A 150 -5.18 -5.59 4.43
N LEU A 151 -6.18 -4.70 4.54
CA LEU A 151 -7.60 -5.05 4.50
C LEU A 151 -7.98 -5.79 3.20
N LEU A 152 -7.40 -5.38 2.07
CA LEU A 152 -7.59 -6.02 0.76
C LEU A 152 -6.71 -7.26 0.56
N ARG A 153 -5.96 -7.69 1.59
CA ARG A 153 -5.03 -8.84 1.55
C ARG A 153 -3.94 -8.73 0.48
N MET A 154 -3.54 -7.49 0.17
CA MET A 154 -2.35 -7.21 -0.64
C MET A 154 -1.08 -7.35 0.20
N ASN A 155 0.07 -7.53 -0.47
CA ASN A 155 1.35 -7.80 0.20
C ASN A 155 2.52 -6.93 -0.24
N VAL A 156 2.29 -5.99 -1.14
CA VAL A 156 3.35 -5.09 -1.64
C VAL A 156 2.83 -3.67 -1.76
N MET A 157 3.63 -2.71 -1.28
CA MET A 157 3.49 -1.30 -1.61
C MET A 157 4.73 -0.83 -2.36
N HIS A 158 4.55 -0.32 -3.55
CA HIS A 158 5.58 0.30 -4.35
C HIS A 158 5.57 1.81 -4.08
N LEU A 159 6.62 2.34 -3.46
CA LEU A 159 6.78 3.77 -3.17
C LEU A 159 7.64 4.43 -4.25
N HIS A 160 7.02 5.24 -5.08
CA HIS A 160 7.69 6.05 -6.08
C HIS A 160 8.20 7.33 -5.42
N LEU A 161 9.47 7.31 -5.00
CA LEU A 161 10.06 8.32 -4.12
C LEU A 161 10.76 9.45 -4.86
N THR A 162 11.15 9.24 -6.11
CA THR A 162 11.89 10.24 -6.89
C THR A 162 11.36 10.31 -8.31
N ASP A 163 11.29 11.52 -8.83
CA ASP A 163 10.95 11.87 -10.20
C ASP A 163 11.22 13.35 -10.40
N ALA A 164 11.24 13.84 -11.62
CA ALA A 164 11.52 15.22 -11.98
C ALA A 164 10.81 16.28 -11.10
N ALA A 165 9.66 15.95 -10.51
CA ALA A 165 8.86 16.87 -9.70
C ALA A 165 9.26 16.93 -8.21
N GLY A 166 10.19 16.10 -7.77
CA GLY A 166 10.77 16.18 -6.45
C GLY A 166 11.38 14.89 -5.94
N TRP A 167 12.42 15.03 -5.15
CA TRP A 167 13.11 13.98 -4.41
C TRP A 167 12.55 13.83 -3.01
N ARG A 168 12.12 12.62 -2.59
CA ARG A 168 11.36 12.42 -1.34
C ARG A 168 12.07 11.58 -0.29
N LEU A 169 13.37 11.34 -0.41
CA LEU A 169 14.13 10.50 0.51
C LEU A 169 15.39 11.21 1.00
N GLN A 170 15.63 11.25 2.31
CA GLN A 170 16.89 11.72 2.87
C GLN A 170 18.05 10.81 2.44
N ILE A 171 19.07 11.41 1.85
CA ILE A 171 20.35 10.79 1.50
C ILE A 171 21.44 11.63 2.17
N ASP A 172 22.16 11.05 3.12
CA ASP A 172 23.13 11.80 3.94
C ASP A 172 24.31 12.32 3.13
N ALA A 173 24.74 11.53 2.12
CA ALA A 173 25.81 11.93 1.22
C ALA A 173 25.43 13.09 0.29
N TYR A 174 24.12 13.28 0.02
CA TYR A 174 23.62 14.25 -0.96
C TYR A 174 22.51 15.13 -0.37
N PRO A 175 22.80 16.03 0.58
CA PRO A 175 21.77 16.83 1.29
C PRO A 175 20.98 17.76 0.38
N ASN A 176 21.55 18.27 -0.73
CA ASN A 176 20.83 19.14 -1.65
C ASN A 176 19.58 18.48 -2.27
N LEU A 177 19.47 17.14 -2.28
CA LEU A 177 18.27 16.44 -2.74
C LEU A 177 17.03 16.77 -1.90
N THR A 178 17.21 16.97 -0.59
CA THR A 178 16.12 17.34 0.31
C THR A 178 16.06 18.84 0.62
N ASP A 179 17.19 19.54 0.59
CA ASP A 179 17.25 20.96 0.90
C ASP A 179 16.70 21.83 -0.26
N HIS A 180 16.90 21.41 -1.51
CA HIS A 180 16.59 22.22 -2.69
C HIS A 180 15.54 21.61 -3.63
N VAL A 181 15.49 20.30 -3.80
CA VAL A 181 14.63 19.70 -4.83
C VAL A 181 13.53 18.78 -4.27
N ALA A 182 13.34 18.76 -2.95
CA ALA A 182 12.16 18.22 -2.31
C ALA A 182 10.99 19.22 -2.28
N TRP A 183 11.25 20.50 -2.65
CA TRP A 183 10.30 21.59 -2.57
C TRP A 183 10.17 22.30 -3.90
N ARG A 184 8.95 22.62 -4.30
CA ARG A 184 8.66 23.33 -5.56
C ARG A 184 7.58 24.39 -5.35
N VAL A 185 7.48 25.33 -6.29
CA VAL A 185 6.35 26.25 -6.36
C VAL A 185 5.28 25.66 -7.28
N GLY A 186 4.05 25.56 -6.80
CA GLY A 186 2.92 24.90 -7.48
C GLY A 186 2.54 23.56 -6.84
N GLU A 187 1.31 23.50 -6.35
CA GLU A 187 0.79 22.31 -5.66
C GLU A 187 0.62 21.13 -6.62
N THR A 188 0.05 21.39 -7.80
CA THR A 188 -0.13 20.35 -8.83
C THR A 188 1.05 20.29 -9.80
N TYR A 189 1.22 19.13 -10.45
CA TYR A 189 2.24 18.95 -11.49
C TYR A 189 2.08 19.98 -12.62
N HIS A 190 0.85 20.23 -13.06
CA HIS A 190 0.57 21.20 -14.15
C HIS A 190 0.86 22.66 -13.78
N GLU A 191 0.63 23.05 -12.53
CA GLU A 191 1.01 24.38 -12.04
C GLU A 191 2.53 24.54 -12.07
N TRP A 192 3.26 23.56 -11.52
CA TRP A 192 4.71 23.55 -11.52
C TRP A 192 5.30 23.59 -12.94
N GLU A 193 4.75 22.79 -13.87
CA GLU A 193 5.12 22.82 -15.28
C GLU A 193 4.82 24.18 -15.93
N GLY A 194 3.62 24.71 -15.71
CA GLY A 194 3.20 26.01 -16.23
C GLY A 194 4.05 27.18 -15.73
N LEU A 195 4.69 27.06 -14.58
CA LEU A 195 5.63 28.03 -14.00
C LEU A 195 7.07 27.84 -14.51
N GLY A 196 7.36 26.82 -15.33
CA GLY A 196 8.70 26.53 -15.84
C GLY A 196 9.58 25.75 -14.87
N TYR A 197 8.96 24.84 -14.09
CA TYR A 197 9.64 23.90 -13.21
C TYR A 197 10.46 24.52 -12.07
N PRO A 198 9.92 25.49 -11.29
CA PRO A 198 10.67 26.14 -10.22
C PRO A 198 10.77 25.25 -8.97
N PHE A 199 12.00 24.97 -8.53
CA PHE A 199 12.28 24.46 -7.20
C PHE A 199 12.47 25.60 -6.20
N THR A 200 12.24 25.33 -4.93
CA THR A 200 12.38 26.29 -3.84
C THR A 200 12.88 25.56 -2.57
N ASN A 201 12.69 26.12 -1.40
CA ASN A 201 13.05 25.53 -0.09
C ASN A 201 11.84 25.55 0.86
N ALA A 202 11.96 24.92 2.01
CA ALA A 202 10.87 24.76 2.99
C ALA A 202 10.37 26.07 3.58
N GLU A 203 11.18 27.14 3.59
CA GLU A 203 10.84 28.47 4.16
C GLU A 203 10.02 29.33 3.20
N ASP A 204 9.94 28.97 1.92
CA ASP A 204 9.15 29.71 0.95
C ASP A 204 7.65 29.53 1.25
N PRO A 205 6.87 30.62 1.39
CA PRO A 205 5.44 30.54 1.69
C PRO A 205 4.62 29.83 0.61
N ASP A 206 5.12 29.75 -0.63
CA ASP A 206 4.49 29.08 -1.75
C ASP A 206 5.05 27.65 -1.98
N ALA A 207 5.88 27.15 -1.05
CA ALA A 207 6.49 25.84 -1.15
C ALA A 207 5.45 24.71 -1.03
N TYR A 208 5.48 23.79 -1.99
CA TYR A 208 4.81 22.51 -1.92
C TYR A 208 5.83 21.39 -1.99
N GLY A 209 5.71 20.42 -1.10
CA GLY A 209 6.60 19.26 -1.10
C GLY A 209 6.89 18.73 0.30
N GLY A 210 8.04 18.12 0.44
CA GLY A 210 8.54 17.45 1.62
C GLY A 210 9.34 16.21 1.26
N PHE A 211 9.86 15.56 2.28
CA PHE A 211 10.61 14.32 2.13
C PHE A 211 10.45 13.45 3.38
N TYR A 212 10.81 12.20 3.26
CA TYR A 212 10.92 11.26 4.37
C TYR A 212 12.34 11.26 4.90
N THR A 213 12.48 11.47 6.21
CA THR A 213 13.75 11.18 6.90
C THR A 213 14.01 9.67 6.90
N LYS A 214 15.24 9.26 7.12
CA LYS A 214 15.56 7.83 7.30
C LYS A 214 14.74 7.18 8.42
N ASP A 215 14.47 7.92 9.48
CA ASP A 215 13.64 7.43 10.58
C ASP A 215 12.17 7.30 10.18
N ASP A 216 11.63 8.20 9.35
CA ASP A 216 10.28 8.05 8.78
C ASP A 216 10.17 6.79 7.92
N ILE A 217 11.19 6.49 7.10
CA ILE A 217 11.22 5.27 6.29
C ILE A 217 11.30 4.02 7.16
N ARG A 218 12.17 4.01 8.19
CA ARG A 218 12.24 2.87 9.13
C ARG A 218 10.90 2.62 9.81
N GLU A 219 10.20 3.68 10.20
CA GLU A 219 8.87 3.61 10.78
C GLU A 219 7.83 3.05 9.78
N ILE A 220 7.83 3.51 8.53
CA ILE A 220 6.94 3.02 7.47
C ILE A 220 7.19 1.53 7.19
N VAL A 221 8.46 1.14 7.05
CA VAL A 221 8.87 -0.25 6.77
C VAL A 221 8.45 -1.17 7.92
N ALA A 222 8.70 -0.77 9.17
CA ALA A 222 8.27 -1.54 10.35
C ALA A 222 6.75 -1.67 10.42
N TYR A 223 6.03 -0.59 10.18
CA TYR A 223 4.56 -0.57 10.14
C TYR A 223 3.97 -1.49 9.07
N ALA A 224 4.58 -1.53 7.90
CA ALA A 224 4.20 -2.41 6.80
C ALA A 224 4.51 -3.88 7.14
N ALA A 225 5.67 -4.16 7.71
CA ALA A 225 6.09 -5.51 8.10
C ALA A 225 5.14 -6.15 9.12
N GLU A 226 4.62 -5.38 10.11
CA GLU A 226 3.58 -5.85 11.04
C GLU A 226 2.28 -6.28 10.34
N ARG A 227 2.08 -5.86 9.08
CA ARG A 227 0.91 -6.15 8.23
C ARG A 227 1.21 -7.10 7.09
N HIS A 228 2.40 -7.72 7.12
CA HIS A 228 2.90 -8.60 6.05
C HIS A 228 2.84 -7.93 4.67
N ILE A 229 3.31 -6.68 4.62
CA ILE A 229 3.44 -5.87 3.41
C ILE A 229 4.89 -5.47 3.23
N ASP A 230 5.45 -5.82 2.09
CA ASP A 230 6.79 -5.40 1.68
C ASP A 230 6.73 -4.03 1.00
N ILE A 231 7.76 -3.21 1.23
CA ILE A 231 7.91 -1.92 0.55
C ILE A 231 8.98 -2.05 -0.54
N ILE A 232 8.59 -1.71 -1.78
CA ILE A 232 9.52 -1.57 -2.91
C ILE A 232 9.77 -0.08 -3.11
N PRO A 233 10.97 0.44 -2.81
CA PRO A 233 11.30 1.81 -3.17
C PRO A 233 11.57 1.93 -4.66
N GLU A 234 11.16 3.04 -5.28
CA GLU A 234 11.57 3.40 -6.62
C GLU A 234 12.43 4.65 -6.57
N ILE A 235 13.62 4.52 -7.17
CA ILE A 235 14.58 5.60 -7.40
C ILE A 235 14.80 5.69 -8.90
N GLU A 236 14.31 6.75 -9.52
CA GLU A 236 14.39 6.93 -10.97
C GLU A 236 15.82 7.10 -11.46
N MET A 237 16.17 6.30 -12.47
CA MET A 237 17.48 6.37 -13.13
C MET A 237 17.47 5.62 -14.48
N PRO A 238 18.10 6.14 -15.56
CA PRO A 238 18.64 7.50 -15.64
C PRO A 238 17.59 8.54 -15.99
N GLY A 239 16.39 8.14 -16.36
CA GLY A 239 15.28 9.00 -16.75
C GLY A 239 14.64 9.71 -15.56
N HIS A 240 13.73 10.64 -15.83
CA HIS A 240 12.92 11.33 -14.82
C HIS A 240 13.70 12.00 -13.67
N SER A 241 14.98 12.35 -13.90
CA SER A 241 15.94 12.79 -12.88
C SER A 241 16.36 14.26 -13.02
N MET A 242 15.47 15.13 -13.51
CA MET A 242 15.76 16.57 -13.63
C MET A 242 16.07 17.20 -12.26
N GLU A 243 15.41 16.77 -11.20
CA GLU A 243 15.65 17.24 -9.84
C GLU A 243 17.10 16.98 -9.41
N VAL A 244 17.67 15.83 -9.76
CA VAL A 244 19.07 15.51 -9.46
C VAL A 244 20.03 16.43 -10.21
N ASN A 245 19.80 16.66 -11.51
CA ASN A 245 20.59 17.57 -12.33
C ASN A 245 20.48 19.02 -11.82
N ARG A 246 19.39 19.37 -11.17
CA ARG A 246 19.18 20.69 -10.54
C ARG A 246 19.94 20.81 -9.23
N ALA A 247 19.94 19.76 -8.41
CA ALA A 247 20.65 19.71 -7.11
C ALA A 247 22.16 19.63 -7.27
N TYR A 248 22.62 18.92 -8.31
CA TYR A 248 24.03 18.60 -8.59
C TYR A 248 24.36 18.79 -10.07
N PRO A 249 24.47 20.07 -10.53
CA PRO A 249 24.73 20.38 -11.94
C PRO A 249 26.04 19.80 -12.50
N GLU A 250 27.00 19.48 -11.65
CA GLU A 250 28.30 18.91 -12.01
C GLU A 250 28.21 17.49 -12.59
N ILE A 251 27.14 16.73 -12.27
CA ILE A 251 26.89 15.41 -12.86
C ILE A 251 25.98 15.47 -14.09
N ALA A 252 25.39 16.62 -14.38
CA ALA A 252 24.58 16.80 -15.59
C ALA A 252 25.45 16.74 -16.86
N CYS A 253 24.83 16.34 -17.97
CA CYS A 253 25.50 16.44 -19.28
C CYS A 253 25.84 17.89 -19.62
N VAL A 254 26.99 18.08 -20.28
CA VAL A 254 27.39 19.39 -20.80
C VAL A 254 26.95 19.58 -22.24
N GLY A 255 26.54 20.79 -22.56
CA GLY A 255 26.20 21.17 -23.92
C GLY A 255 27.46 21.44 -24.81
N PRO A 256 27.26 21.74 -26.10
CA PRO A 256 28.36 22.11 -26.99
C PRO A 256 29.15 23.36 -26.56
N ASP A 257 28.56 24.17 -25.68
CA ASP A 257 29.17 25.37 -25.09
C ASP A 257 30.00 25.04 -23.81
N GLY A 258 30.14 23.76 -23.47
CA GLY A 258 30.85 23.30 -22.30
C GLY A 258 30.14 23.55 -20.95
N ARG A 259 28.86 23.93 -20.97
CA ARG A 259 28.10 24.22 -19.75
C ARG A 259 27.17 23.07 -19.36
N PRO A 260 26.98 22.79 -18.06
CA PRO A 260 26.01 21.82 -17.58
C PRO A 260 24.58 22.14 -18.08
N ARG A 261 23.79 21.08 -18.27
CA ARG A 261 22.38 21.12 -18.67
C ARG A 261 21.45 20.70 -17.51
N PRO A 262 21.28 21.56 -16.48
CA PRO A 262 20.55 21.19 -15.26
C PRO A 262 19.03 21.00 -15.46
N PHE A 263 18.51 21.31 -16.65
CA PHE A 263 17.13 21.05 -17.06
C PHE A 263 16.98 19.79 -17.92
N SER A 264 18.04 18.97 -18.01
CA SER A 264 17.91 17.66 -18.62
C SER A 264 16.99 16.78 -17.78
N TRP A 265 16.09 16.04 -18.42
CA TRP A 265 15.22 15.07 -17.77
C TRP A 265 15.96 13.81 -17.34
N ASP A 266 17.10 13.55 -17.98
CA ASP A 266 17.88 12.33 -17.79
C ASP A 266 19.25 12.65 -17.18
N LEU A 267 19.76 11.74 -16.36
CA LEU A 267 21.12 11.77 -15.86
C LEU A 267 22.12 11.55 -17.01
N CYS A 268 23.28 12.12 -16.88
CA CYS A 268 24.34 11.98 -17.90
C CYS A 268 25.08 10.65 -17.76
N VAL A 269 24.68 9.63 -18.54
CA VAL A 269 25.34 8.32 -18.56
C VAL A 269 26.76 8.33 -19.12
N GLY A 270 27.22 9.45 -19.70
CA GLY A 270 28.59 9.69 -20.14
C GLY A 270 29.46 10.38 -19.09
N ASN A 271 28.96 10.62 -17.88
CA ASN A 271 29.69 11.25 -16.78
C ASN A 271 29.91 10.23 -15.66
N ASP A 272 31.18 9.95 -15.33
CA ASP A 272 31.53 8.98 -14.28
C ASP A 272 30.93 9.37 -12.92
N GLY A 273 30.83 10.67 -12.61
CA GLY A 273 30.20 11.17 -11.39
C GLY A 273 28.72 10.78 -11.25
N THR A 274 28.02 10.50 -12.35
CA THR A 274 26.66 9.96 -12.33
C THR A 274 26.64 8.56 -11.67
N PHE A 275 27.59 7.70 -12.01
CA PHE A 275 27.64 6.35 -11.44
C PHE A 275 28.04 6.39 -9.96
N GLU A 276 28.99 7.23 -9.58
CA GLU A 276 29.37 7.44 -8.18
C GLU A 276 28.16 7.93 -7.35
N PHE A 277 27.38 8.87 -7.90
CA PHE A 277 26.14 9.34 -7.29
C PHE A 277 25.14 8.19 -7.11
N LEU A 278 24.84 7.44 -8.18
CA LEU A 278 23.87 6.36 -8.15
C LEU A 278 24.25 5.22 -7.20
N GLU A 279 25.52 4.81 -7.20
CA GLU A 279 26.05 3.78 -6.30
C GLU A 279 25.87 4.21 -4.84
N THR A 280 26.27 5.43 -4.50
CA THR A 280 26.13 5.97 -3.13
C THR A 280 24.65 6.07 -2.69
N VAL A 281 23.79 6.55 -3.56
CA VAL A 281 22.34 6.62 -3.27
C VAL A 281 21.78 5.23 -3.03
N LEU A 282 22.10 4.26 -3.91
CA LEU A 282 21.58 2.89 -3.78
C LEU A 282 22.09 2.20 -2.52
N GLU A 283 23.34 2.45 -2.09
CA GLU A 283 23.87 1.93 -0.82
C GLU A 283 22.99 2.39 0.36
N GLU A 284 22.67 3.68 0.46
CA GLU A 284 21.80 4.21 1.52
C GLU A 284 20.36 3.69 1.43
N VAL A 285 19.83 3.50 0.22
CA VAL A 285 18.48 2.94 0.00
C VAL A 285 18.41 1.47 0.43
N ILE A 286 19.43 0.65 0.09
CA ILE A 286 19.50 -0.78 0.47
C ILE A 286 19.49 -0.95 1.99
N GLU A 287 20.14 -0.06 2.74
CA GLU A 287 20.12 -0.09 4.20
C GLU A 287 18.74 0.17 4.82
N LEU A 288 17.88 0.93 4.13
CA LEU A 288 16.55 1.33 4.62
C LEU A 288 15.46 0.34 4.26
N PHE A 289 15.60 -0.34 3.11
CA PHE A 289 14.54 -1.20 2.56
C PHE A 289 14.99 -2.66 2.51
N PRO A 290 14.51 -3.52 3.42
CA PRO A 290 14.97 -4.91 3.54
C PRO A 290 14.41 -5.84 2.46
N TYR A 291 13.50 -5.36 1.61
CA TYR A 291 12.92 -6.19 0.55
C TYR A 291 13.96 -6.45 -0.57
N LYS A 292 13.79 -7.56 -1.25
CA LYS A 292 14.76 -8.05 -2.25
C LYS A 292 14.82 -7.28 -3.57
N TYR A 293 13.89 -6.36 -3.79
CA TYR A 293 13.81 -5.55 -5.02
C TYR A 293 13.82 -4.06 -4.71
N ILE A 294 14.56 -3.33 -5.54
CA ILE A 294 14.49 -1.89 -5.70
C ILE A 294 14.05 -1.65 -7.14
N HIS A 295 13.06 -0.81 -7.37
CA HIS A 295 12.67 -0.37 -8.70
C HIS A 295 13.55 0.81 -9.09
N ILE A 296 14.08 0.80 -10.32
CA ILE A 296 14.98 1.84 -10.81
C ILE A 296 14.34 2.77 -11.83
N GLY A 297 13.03 2.66 -12.02
CA GLY A 297 12.28 3.49 -12.97
C GLY A 297 12.62 3.18 -14.42
N GLY A 298 12.73 4.21 -15.23
CA GLY A 298 13.19 4.17 -16.63
C GLY A 298 12.15 4.57 -17.66
#